data_8193a20f38a1144c18224783cedbff16
#
_entry.id   8193a20f38a1144c18224783cedbff16
#
_cell.length_a   1.000
_cell.length_b   1.000
_cell.length_c   1.000
_cell.angle_alpha   90.00
_cell.angle_beta   90.00
_cell.angle_gamma   90.00
#
_symmetry.space_group_name_H-M   'P 1'
#
loop_
_entity.id
_entity.type
_entity.pdbx_description
1 polymer ?
#
loop_
_entity_poly.entity_id
_entity_poly.type
_entity_poly.pdbx_seq_one_letter_code
_entity_poly.pdbx_strand_id
1 'polypeptide(L)'
;DGQEPRQAEEFLDELEFLAETANIKSVKRFTQRLPQPLSKIYVGPGKLEEIALWCKENEIDIAIFDDELSPAQTRNIEQAMPCRVMDRTRLILDIFMSRAQTAYAKTQVELAHNEYMLPRLTAMWTHLERQRGGTGTRGGAGEREIETDRRIVRNRISKLKEDLKKIDKQMAVQRSN
;
A
#
# COMPACT_ATOMS: atom_id res chain seq x y z
N ASP A 1 18.00 -13.06 0.33
CA ASP A 1 18.63 -13.73 1.40
C ASP A 1 18.17 -15.18 1.54
N GLY A 2 18.75 -16.14 0.79
CA GLY A 2 18.73 -17.56 1.14
C GLY A 2 17.39 -18.24 1.44
N GLN A 3 16.26 -17.65 1.09
CA GLN A 3 14.96 -18.32 1.22
C GLN A 3 14.93 -19.53 0.27
N GLU A 4 14.69 -20.69 0.83
CA GLU A 4 14.46 -21.87 0.02
C GLU A 4 13.18 -21.70 -0.82
N PRO A 5 13.09 -22.27 -2.04
CA PRO A 5 11.89 -22.17 -2.89
C PRO A 5 10.60 -22.53 -2.15
N ARG A 6 10.66 -23.48 -1.23
CA ARG A 6 9.53 -23.88 -0.39
C ARG A 6 9.04 -22.77 0.54
N GLN A 7 9.96 -22.00 1.12
CA GLN A 7 9.62 -20.86 1.96
C GLN A 7 8.92 -19.74 1.18
N ALA A 8 9.37 -19.46 -0.03
CA ALA A 8 8.74 -18.46 -0.89
C ALA A 8 7.30 -18.85 -1.25
N GLU A 9 7.03 -20.13 -1.50
CA GLU A 9 5.67 -20.60 -1.74
C GLU A 9 4.78 -20.51 -0.50
N GLU A 10 5.28 -20.85 0.67
CA GLU A 10 4.55 -20.72 1.93
C GLU A 10 4.16 -19.26 2.22
N PHE A 11 5.06 -18.30 1.96
CA PHE A 11 4.75 -16.89 2.09
C PHE A 11 3.72 -16.40 1.05
N LEU A 12 3.79 -16.90 -0.18
CA LEU A 12 2.80 -16.58 -1.20
C LEU A 12 1.45 -17.22 -0.91
N ASP A 13 1.39 -18.40 -0.30
CA ASP A 13 0.15 -19.01 0.18
C ASP A 13 -0.51 -18.15 1.25
N GLU A 14 0.28 -17.64 2.19
CA GLU A 14 -0.20 -16.72 3.21
C GLU A 14 -0.70 -15.39 2.61
N LEU A 15 0.04 -14.82 1.66
CA LEU A 15 -0.35 -13.60 0.96
C LEU A 15 -1.66 -13.78 0.17
N GLU A 16 -1.82 -14.91 -0.51
CA GLU A 16 -3.05 -15.25 -1.20
C GLU A 16 -4.24 -15.37 -0.26
N PHE A 17 -4.06 -16.00 0.89
CA PHE A 17 -5.07 -16.06 1.93
C PHE A 17 -5.47 -14.65 2.45
N LEU A 18 -4.51 -13.76 2.66
CA LEU A 18 -4.77 -12.37 3.03
C LEU A 18 -5.53 -11.63 1.92
N ALA A 19 -5.16 -11.83 0.67
CA ALA A 19 -5.84 -11.24 -0.48
C ALA A 19 -7.30 -11.70 -0.56
N GLU A 20 -7.57 -12.99 -0.41
CA GLU A 20 -8.91 -13.56 -0.36
C GLU A 20 -9.74 -12.98 0.78
N THR A 21 -9.13 -12.76 1.94
CA THR A 21 -9.76 -12.11 3.10
C THR A 21 -10.20 -10.68 2.77
N ALA A 22 -9.51 -10.01 1.88
CA ALA A 22 -9.85 -8.68 1.35
C ALA A 22 -10.73 -8.72 0.10
N ASN A 23 -11.30 -9.87 -0.26
CA ASN A 23 -12.08 -10.11 -1.47
C ASN A 23 -11.32 -9.89 -2.78
N ILE A 24 -10.02 -10.15 -2.77
CA ILE A 24 -9.15 -10.08 -3.94
C ILE A 24 -8.81 -11.51 -4.37
N LYS A 25 -9.13 -11.84 -5.62
CA LYS A 25 -8.82 -13.16 -6.19
C LYS A 25 -7.43 -13.15 -6.82
N SER A 26 -6.56 -14.06 -6.35
CA SER A 26 -5.26 -14.30 -6.97
C SER A 26 -5.43 -15.09 -8.29
N VAL A 27 -4.76 -14.65 -9.34
CA VAL A 27 -4.81 -15.29 -10.66
C VAL A 27 -3.44 -15.78 -11.14
N LYS A 28 -2.35 -15.19 -10.64
CA LYS A 28 -0.99 -15.62 -10.95
C LYS A 28 -0.01 -15.20 -9.89
N ARG A 29 1.03 -16.02 -9.69
CA ARG A 29 2.17 -15.75 -8.82
C ARG A 29 3.43 -15.58 -9.66
N PHE A 30 4.27 -14.64 -9.26
CA PHE A 30 5.60 -14.45 -9.82
C PHE A 30 6.63 -14.56 -8.70
N THR A 31 7.73 -15.23 -9.00
CA THR A 31 8.87 -15.34 -8.08
C THR A 31 10.15 -14.98 -8.81
N GLN A 32 11.10 -14.44 -8.10
CA GLN A 32 12.43 -14.17 -8.61
C GLN A 32 13.46 -14.45 -7.51
N ARG A 33 14.51 -15.18 -7.87
CA ARG A 33 15.65 -15.41 -6.98
C ARG A 33 16.63 -14.25 -7.09
N LEU A 34 16.78 -13.50 -6.03
CA LEU A 34 17.73 -12.41 -5.89
C LEU A 34 18.47 -12.54 -4.56
N PRO A 35 19.74 -12.11 -4.46
CA PRO A 35 20.45 -12.06 -3.18
C PRO A 35 19.73 -11.19 -2.15
N GLN A 36 19.15 -10.08 -2.62
CA GLN A 36 18.31 -9.17 -1.84
C GLN A 36 17.38 -8.40 -2.79
N PRO A 37 16.25 -7.90 -2.32
CA PRO A 37 15.39 -7.03 -3.10
C PRO A 37 16.12 -5.78 -3.59
N LEU A 38 15.83 -5.34 -4.80
CA LEU A 38 16.46 -4.14 -5.35
C LEU A 38 15.85 -2.88 -4.71
N SER A 39 16.72 -1.96 -4.34
CA SER A 39 16.32 -0.72 -3.64
C SER A 39 15.38 0.19 -4.44
N LYS A 40 15.46 0.13 -5.78
CA LYS A 40 14.65 0.98 -6.67
C LYS A 40 13.30 0.39 -7.03
N ILE A 41 13.25 -0.91 -7.32
CA ILE A 41 12.07 -1.55 -7.93
C ILE A 41 11.74 -2.92 -7.34
N TYR A 42 12.39 -3.32 -6.24
CA TYR A 42 12.18 -4.57 -5.52
C TYR A 42 12.61 -5.83 -6.28
N VAL A 43 12.19 -6.00 -7.54
CA VAL A 43 12.55 -7.08 -8.46
C VAL A 43 13.50 -6.58 -9.55
N GLY A 44 14.10 -7.49 -10.33
CA GLY A 44 14.92 -7.09 -11.48
C GLY A 44 14.10 -6.38 -12.56
N PRO A 45 14.73 -5.48 -13.37
CA PRO A 45 14.02 -4.73 -14.41
C PRO A 45 13.35 -5.62 -15.45
N GLY A 46 14.00 -6.69 -15.88
CA GLY A 46 13.40 -7.65 -16.82
C GLY A 46 12.21 -8.40 -16.22
N LYS A 47 12.25 -8.71 -14.92
CA LYS A 47 11.12 -9.33 -14.23
C LYS A 47 9.95 -8.37 -14.08
N LEU A 48 10.22 -7.10 -13.81
CA LEU A 48 9.18 -6.07 -13.73
C LEU A 48 8.49 -5.88 -15.08
N GLU A 49 9.23 -5.85 -16.18
CA GLU A 49 8.67 -5.80 -17.53
C GLU A 49 7.81 -7.03 -17.86
N GLU A 50 8.28 -8.22 -17.51
CA GLU A 50 7.52 -9.48 -17.67
C GLU A 50 6.18 -9.41 -16.94
N ILE A 51 6.19 -8.97 -15.69
CA ILE A 51 4.98 -8.82 -14.86
C ILE A 51 4.05 -7.77 -15.46
N ALA A 52 4.58 -6.60 -15.85
CA ALA A 52 3.80 -5.52 -16.43
C ALA A 52 3.11 -5.93 -17.74
N LEU A 53 3.82 -6.63 -18.61
CA LEU A 53 3.26 -7.15 -19.86
C LEU A 53 2.16 -8.17 -19.59
N TRP A 54 2.40 -9.12 -18.71
CA TRP A 54 1.39 -10.11 -18.35
C TRP A 54 0.14 -9.47 -17.74
N CYS A 55 0.30 -8.50 -16.85
CA CYS A 55 -0.81 -7.75 -16.26
C CYS A 55 -1.64 -6.99 -17.31
N LYS A 56 -0.98 -6.41 -18.30
CA LYS A 56 -1.64 -5.71 -19.41
C LYS A 56 -2.43 -6.68 -20.29
N GLU A 57 -1.83 -7.80 -20.67
CA GLU A 57 -2.45 -8.80 -21.55
C GLU A 57 -3.65 -9.52 -20.90
N ASN A 58 -3.63 -9.65 -19.58
CA ASN A 58 -4.68 -10.34 -18.82
C ASN A 58 -5.61 -9.37 -18.05
N GLU A 59 -5.54 -8.08 -18.33
CA GLU A 59 -6.41 -7.05 -17.74
C GLU A 59 -6.45 -7.11 -16.21
N ILE A 60 -5.27 -7.22 -15.58
CA ILE A 60 -5.14 -7.31 -14.12
C ILE A 60 -5.38 -5.95 -13.47
N ASP A 61 -6.16 -5.93 -12.40
CA ASP A 61 -6.50 -4.72 -11.65
C ASP A 61 -5.45 -4.36 -10.60
N ILE A 62 -4.84 -5.35 -9.95
CA ILE A 62 -3.96 -5.16 -8.79
C ILE A 62 -2.77 -6.12 -8.86
N ALA A 63 -1.56 -5.59 -8.64
CA ALA A 63 -0.36 -6.36 -8.36
C ALA A 63 0.03 -6.19 -6.88
N ILE A 64 0.23 -7.30 -6.17
CA ILE A 64 0.55 -7.31 -4.74
C ILE A 64 1.95 -7.86 -4.54
N PHE A 65 2.79 -7.13 -3.83
CA PHE A 65 4.14 -7.52 -3.44
C PHE A 65 4.15 -8.07 -2.01
N ASP A 66 4.86 -9.15 -1.80
CA ASP A 66 4.89 -9.87 -0.51
C ASP A 66 5.84 -9.28 0.53
N ASP A 67 6.21 -8.04 0.39
CA ASP A 67 6.97 -7.26 1.36
C ASP A 67 6.47 -5.83 1.41
N GLU A 68 6.82 -5.08 2.46
CA GLU A 68 6.59 -3.66 2.47
C GLU A 68 7.52 -2.96 1.46
N LEU A 69 6.93 -2.25 0.52
CA LEU A 69 7.67 -1.43 -0.43
C LEU A 69 7.98 -0.05 0.17
N SER A 70 9.19 0.42 -0.04
CA SER A 70 9.51 1.81 0.28
C SER A 70 8.69 2.78 -0.58
N PRO A 71 8.50 4.04 -0.18
CA PRO A 71 7.83 5.04 -1.01
C PRO A 71 8.46 5.19 -2.40
N ALA A 72 9.79 5.12 -2.49
CA ALA A 72 10.51 5.18 -3.76
C ALA A 72 10.26 3.95 -4.64
N GLN A 73 10.29 2.74 -4.06
CA GLN A 73 9.96 1.50 -4.78
C GLN A 73 8.52 1.54 -5.28
N THR A 74 7.56 1.91 -4.45
CA THR A 74 6.15 2.04 -4.84
C THR A 74 5.99 2.97 -6.03
N ARG A 75 6.58 4.15 -5.99
CA ARG A 75 6.53 5.12 -7.09
C ARG A 75 7.12 4.58 -8.38
N ASN A 76 8.31 3.98 -8.31
CA ASN A 76 9.00 3.47 -9.49
C ASN A 76 8.26 2.28 -10.11
N ILE A 77 7.74 1.38 -9.28
CA ILE A 77 6.96 0.23 -9.74
C ILE A 77 5.64 0.69 -10.37
N GLU A 78 4.92 1.61 -9.74
CA GLU A 78 3.67 2.13 -10.30
C GLU A 78 3.85 2.82 -11.65
N GLN A 79 4.98 3.47 -11.88
CA GLN A 79 5.29 4.05 -13.19
C GLN A 79 5.44 3.00 -14.29
N ALA A 80 5.90 1.80 -13.96
CA ALA A 80 6.10 0.70 -14.90
C ALA A 80 4.88 -0.21 -15.05
N MET A 81 3.97 -0.22 -14.07
CA MET A 81 2.84 -1.14 -14.03
C MET A 81 1.57 -0.54 -14.66
N PRO A 82 0.78 -1.33 -15.40
CA PRO A 82 -0.50 -0.89 -15.97
C PRO A 82 -1.66 -0.90 -14.96
N CYS A 83 -1.44 -1.42 -13.75
CA CYS A 83 -2.44 -1.64 -12.72
C CYS A 83 -2.03 -1.02 -11.38
N ARG A 84 -2.94 -1.05 -10.41
CA ARG A 84 -2.64 -0.63 -9.03
C ARG A 84 -1.58 -1.53 -8.42
N VAL A 85 -0.71 -0.92 -7.63
CA VAL A 85 0.33 -1.63 -6.87
C VAL A 85 0.00 -1.56 -5.39
N MET A 86 -0.01 -2.71 -4.76
CA MET A 86 -0.14 -2.86 -3.32
C MET A 86 1.03 -3.65 -2.77
N ASP A 87 1.31 -3.49 -1.50
CA ASP A 87 2.22 -4.35 -0.78
C ASP A 87 1.49 -5.08 0.37
N ARG A 88 2.20 -5.98 1.03
CA ARG A 88 1.67 -6.75 2.14
C ARG A 88 1.14 -5.86 3.26
N THR A 89 1.85 -4.81 3.60
CA THR A 89 1.46 -3.87 4.67
C THR A 89 0.15 -3.16 4.32
N ARG A 90 -0.02 -2.68 3.09
CA ARG A 90 -1.26 -2.05 2.63
C ARG A 90 -2.44 -3.02 2.71
N LEU A 91 -2.24 -4.25 2.28
CA LEU A 91 -3.27 -5.28 2.32
C LEU A 91 -3.73 -5.57 3.75
N ILE A 92 -2.79 -5.72 4.69
CA ILE A 92 -3.07 -5.94 6.11
C ILE A 92 -3.82 -4.75 6.71
N LEU A 93 -3.41 -3.53 6.41
CA LEU A 93 -4.09 -2.31 6.89
C LEU A 93 -5.52 -2.23 6.36
N ASP A 94 -5.76 -2.53 5.10
CA ASP A 94 -7.10 -2.54 4.52
C ASP A 94 -8.00 -3.60 5.19
N ILE A 95 -7.47 -4.77 5.51
CA ILE A 95 -8.19 -5.81 6.26
C ILE A 95 -8.56 -5.32 7.67
N PHE A 96 -7.62 -4.72 8.39
CA PHE A 96 -7.89 -4.18 9.72
C PHE A 96 -8.90 -3.05 9.70
N MET A 97 -8.84 -2.15 8.71
CA MET A 97 -9.84 -1.08 8.55
C MET A 97 -11.25 -1.64 8.37
N SER A 98 -11.40 -2.70 7.60
CA SER A 98 -12.70 -3.34 7.36
C SER A 98 -13.26 -4.08 8.59
N ARG A 99 -12.39 -4.52 9.49
CA ARG A 99 -12.75 -5.34 10.66
C ARG A 99 -12.79 -4.60 11.99
N ALA A 100 -12.22 -3.41 12.09
CA ALA A 100 -12.20 -2.62 13.32
C ALA A 100 -13.64 -2.22 13.72
N GLN A 101 -14.05 -2.57 14.91
CA GLN A 101 -15.42 -2.30 15.42
C GLN A 101 -15.43 -1.25 16.53
N THR A 102 -14.44 -1.26 17.42
CA THR A 102 -14.37 -0.28 18.51
C THR A 102 -13.81 1.07 18.05
N ALA A 103 -14.21 2.14 18.74
CA ALA A 103 -13.68 3.47 18.47
C ALA A 103 -12.15 3.51 18.59
N TYR A 104 -11.58 2.83 19.57
CA TYR A 104 -10.14 2.71 19.77
C TYR A 104 -9.46 2.01 18.58
N ALA A 105 -9.96 0.83 18.20
CA ALA A 105 -9.40 0.07 17.07
C ALA A 105 -9.51 0.85 15.76
N LYS A 106 -10.66 1.46 15.47
CA LYS A 106 -10.85 2.28 14.27
C LYS A 106 -9.85 3.42 14.21
N THR A 107 -9.67 4.14 15.32
CA THR A 107 -8.74 5.27 15.38
C THR A 107 -7.29 4.82 15.21
N GLN A 108 -6.88 3.72 15.84
CA GLN A 108 -5.53 3.16 15.69
C GLN A 108 -5.24 2.74 14.24
N VAL A 109 -6.15 2.01 13.62
CA VAL A 109 -5.96 1.52 12.26
C VAL A 109 -5.95 2.68 11.26
N GLU A 110 -6.85 3.65 11.43
CA GLU A 110 -6.89 4.84 10.59
C GLU A 110 -5.59 5.66 10.71
N LEU A 111 -5.05 5.79 11.94
CA LEU A 111 -3.76 6.44 12.15
C LEU A 111 -2.64 5.70 11.42
N ALA A 112 -2.52 4.40 11.62
CA ALA A 112 -1.50 3.58 10.95
C ALA A 112 -1.62 3.65 9.42
N HIS A 113 -2.83 3.62 8.89
CA HIS A 113 -3.09 3.75 7.45
C HIS A 113 -2.64 5.11 6.91
N ASN A 114 -2.99 6.21 7.59
CA ASN A 114 -2.58 7.55 7.16
C ASN A 114 -1.06 7.76 7.26
N GLU A 115 -0.40 7.24 8.30
CA GLU A 115 1.05 7.29 8.43
C GLU A 115 1.77 6.48 7.34
N TYR A 116 1.24 5.32 6.97
CA TYR A 116 1.74 4.54 5.84
C TYR A 116 1.54 5.27 4.51
N MET A 117 0.38 5.86 4.29
CA MET A 117 0.02 6.51 3.02
C MET A 117 0.73 7.83 2.79
N LEU A 118 0.98 8.63 3.81
CA LEU A 118 1.52 9.99 3.70
C LEU A 118 2.77 10.08 2.80
N PRO A 119 3.85 9.29 2.99
CA PRO A 119 5.02 9.33 2.12
C PRO A 119 4.77 8.74 0.72
N ARG A 120 3.66 8.04 0.50
CA ARG A 120 3.29 7.35 -0.75
C ARG A 120 2.28 8.10 -1.61
N LEU A 121 1.74 9.21 -1.14
CA LEU A 121 0.70 9.98 -1.84
C LEU A 121 1.11 10.42 -3.27
N THR A 122 2.37 10.75 -3.47
CA THR A 122 2.88 11.16 -4.80
C THR A 122 2.71 10.06 -5.84
N ALA A 123 2.93 8.80 -5.45
CA ALA A 123 2.77 7.65 -6.34
C ALA A 123 1.31 7.44 -6.77
N MET A 124 0.38 7.59 -5.82
CA MET A 124 -1.06 7.43 -6.08
C MET A 124 -1.60 8.45 -7.09
N TRP A 125 -1.14 9.69 -7.03
CA TRP A 125 -1.55 10.75 -7.97
C TRP A 125 -1.15 10.44 -9.41
N THR A 126 0.07 9.98 -9.63
CA THR A 126 0.55 9.60 -10.95
C THR A 126 -0.31 8.50 -11.58
N HIS A 127 -0.83 7.59 -10.76
CA HIS A 127 -1.71 6.51 -11.23
C HIS A 127 -3.11 7.03 -11.59
N LEU A 128 -3.69 7.89 -10.76
CA LEU A 128 -5.01 8.50 -11.01
C LEU A 128 -5.03 9.38 -12.26
N GLU A 129 -3.97 10.12 -12.53
CA GLU A 129 -3.82 10.91 -13.75
C GLU A 129 -3.81 10.03 -15.02
N ARG A 130 -3.15 8.86 -14.98
CA ARG A 130 -3.15 7.91 -16.10
C ARG A 130 -4.53 7.30 -16.34
N GLN A 131 -5.28 6.97 -15.29
CA GLN A 131 -6.64 6.43 -15.43
C GLN A 131 -7.63 7.44 -16.00
N ARG A 132 -7.43 8.73 -15.76
CA ARG A 132 -8.30 9.81 -16.27
C ARG A 132 -8.01 10.23 -17.71
N GLY A 133 -7.06 9.60 -18.42
CA GLY A 133 -6.75 9.96 -19.81
C GLY A 133 -6.27 11.42 -19.92
N GLY A 134 -5.29 11.77 -19.08
CA GLY A 134 -4.86 13.14 -18.89
C GLY A 134 -4.32 13.81 -20.13
N THR A 135 -5.05 14.76 -20.66
CA THR A 135 -4.53 15.86 -21.46
C THR A 135 -3.55 16.63 -20.58
N GLY A 136 -2.29 16.66 -21.02
CA GLY A 136 -1.20 17.29 -20.30
C GLY A 136 -1.49 18.72 -19.86
N THR A 137 -1.67 18.90 -18.58
CA THR A 137 -1.69 20.22 -17.96
C THR A 137 -0.37 20.44 -17.24
N ARG A 138 0.30 21.50 -17.59
CA ARG A 138 1.57 22.01 -17.13
C ARG A 138 1.82 21.82 -15.63
N GLY A 139 3.02 21.37 -15.26
CA GLY A 139 3.55 20.97 -13.95
C GLY A 139 3.44 21.90 -12.74
N GLY A 140 2.36 22.61 -12.56
CA GLY A 140 2.13 23.45 -11.40
C GLY A 140 0.83 23.16 -10.64
N ALA A 141 -0.15 22.57 -11.29
CA ALA A 141 -1.43 22.25 -10.66
C ALA A 141 -1.33 20.95 -9.85
N GLY A 142 -0.70 19.91 -10.41
CA GLY A 142 -0.55 18.61 -9.73
C GLY A 142 0.30 18.68 -8.46
N GLU A 143 1.40 19.45 -8.45
CA GLU A 143 2.23 19.64 -7.26
C GLU A 143 1.48 20.33 -6.12
N ARG A 144 0.65 21.33 -6.42
CA ARG A 144 -0.16 22.03 -5.44
C ARG A 144 -1.26 21.13 -4.84
N GLU A 145 -1.87 20.29 -5.65
CA GLU A 145 -2.87 19.34 -5.20
C GLU A 145 -2.25 18.27 -4.31
N ILE A 146 -1.09 17.72 -4.66
CA ILE A 146 -0.35 16.77 -3.83
C ILE A 146 0.03 17.38 -2.48
N GLU A 147 0.53 18.61 -2.45
CA GLU A 147 0.88 19.27 -1.18
C GLU A 147 -0.36 19.58 -0.34
N THR A 148 -1.48 19.90 -0.97
CA THR A 148 -2.76 20.07 -0.27
C THR A 148 -3.22 18.75 0.35
N ASP A 149 -3.15 17.64 -0.38
CA ASP A 149 -3.49 16.31 0.12
C ASP A 149 -2.57 15.88 1.26
N ARG A 150 -1.28 16.10 1.14
CA ARG A 150 -0.32 15.85 2.23
C ARG A 150 -0.66 16.63 3.49
N ARG A 151 -1.05 17.90 3.34
CA ARG A 151 -1.46 18.74 4.47
C ARG A 151 -2.73 18.20 5.13
N ILE A 152 -3.71 17.77 4.35
CA ILE A 152 -4.94 17.17 4.85
C ILE A 152 -4.61 15.91 5.65
N VAL A 153 -3.77 15.03 5.12
CA VAL A 153 -3.37 13.79 5.80
C VAL A 153 -2.57 14.07 7.07
N ARG A 154 -1.63 15.02 7.05
CA ARG A 154 -0.89 15.43 8.27
C ARG A 154 -1.82 15.95 9.36
N ASN A 155 -2.80 16.77 9.00
CA ASN A 155 -3.81 17.29 9.93
C ASN A 155 -4.67 16.15 10.49
N ARG A 156 -5.04 15.18 9.64
CA ARG A 156 -5.78 13.99 10.07
C ARG A 156 -4.98 13.16 11.06
N ILE A 157 -3.71 12.92 10.80
CA ILE A 157 -2.78 12.20 11.70
C ILE A 157 -2.72 12.90 13.06
N SER A 158 -2.54 14.23 13.09
CA SER A 158 -2.49 14.99 14.33
C SER A 158 -3.78 14.85 15.13
N LYS A 159 -4.93 14.96 14.48
CA LYS A 159 -6.24 14.79 15.11
C LYS A 159 -6.43 13.39 15.66
N LEU A 160 -6.07 12.37 14.91
CA LEU A 160 -6.18 10.97 15.34
C LEU A 160 -5.30 10.68 16.58
N LYS A 161 -4.11 11.24 16.64
CA LYS A 161 -3.23 11.16 17.82
C LYS A 161 -3.85 11.80 19.07
N GLU A 162 -4.52 12.95 18.90
CA GLU A 162 -5.26 13.58 20.00
C GLU A 162 -6.45 12.73 20.45
N ASP A 163 -7.20 12.19 19.52
CA ASP A 163 -8.37 11.35 19.81
C ASP A 163 -7.96 10.07 20.54
N LEU A 164 -6.85 9.43 20.16
CA LEU A 164 -6.29 8.29 20.91
C LEU A 164 -5.95 8.65 22.36
N LYS A 165 -5.29 9.79 22.56
CA LYS A 165 -4.97 10.26 23.93
C LYS A 165 -6.22 10.48 24.79
N LYS A 166 -7.32 10.96 24.19
CA LYS A 166 -8.60 11.14 24.89
C LYS A 166 -9.22 9.78 25.26
N ILE A 167 -9.23 8.84 24.32
CA ILE A 167 -9.75 7.49 24.54
C ILE A 167 -8.94 6.78 25.64
N ASP A 168 -7.61 6.85 25.59
CA ASP A 168 -6.73 6.27 26.61
C ASP A 168 -7.01 6.80 28.01
N LYS A 169 -7.22 8.13 28.14
CA LYS A 169 -7.61 8.74 29.42
C LYS A 169 -8.95 8.24 29.90
N GLN A 170 -9.94 8.13 29.02
CA GLN A 170 -11.27 7.60 29.40
C GLN A 170 -11.20 6.15 29.84
N MET A 171 -10.44 5.32 29.13
CA MET A 171 -10.24 3.92 29.51
C MET A 171 -9.49 3.77 30.83
N ALA A 172 -8.51 4.64 31.12
CA ALA A 172 -7.81 4.65 32.40
C ALA A 172 -8.74 4.97 33.57
N VAL A 173 -9.62 5.96 33.40
CA VAL A 173 -10.63 6.31 34.41
C VAL A 173 -11.63 5.16 34.66
N GLN A 174 -12.06 4.48 33.59
CA GLN A 174 -12.98 3.33 33.72
C GLN A 174 -12.35 2.14 34.44
N ARG A 175 -11.04 1.95 34.34
CA ARG A 175 -10.33 0.86 35.04
C ARG A 175 -10.02 1.18 36.50
N SER A 176 -10.03 2.45 36.87
CA SER A 176 -9.78 2.89 38.28
C SER A 176 -11.04 2.96 39.15
N ASN A 177 -12.20 2.81 38.56
CA ASN A 177 -13.50 2.70 39.24
C ASN A 177 -13.97 1.24 39.29
#